data_c5c74c1522c07013deba191a13e40eb6
#
_entry.id   c5c74c1522c07013deba191a13e40eb6
#
_cell.length_a   1.000
_cell.length_b   1.000
_cell.length_c   1.000
_cell.angle_alpha   90.00
_cell.angle_beta   90.00
_cell.angle_gamma   90.00
#
_symmetry.space_group_name_H-M   'P 1'
#
loop_
_entity.id
_entity.type
_entity.pdbx_description
1 polymer ?
#
loop_
_entity_poly.entity_id
_entity_poly.type
_entity_poly.pdbx_seq_one_letter_code
_entity_poly.pdbx_strand_id
1 'polypeptide(L)'
;MCACDYRIGVTGPFKIGLNEVAIGMPLPIFAMELARARLSKRHLTQAVAQARIYDPAGAVDAGYLDEVVEPDAFEQTAMERAAAMAGLPDPAHRLTKRSLNAAVARHIESTLAEDMDRIG
;
A
#
# COMPACT_ATOMS: atom_id res chain seq x y z
N MET A 1 -2.50 -4.28 -2.59
CA MET A 1 -2.66 -2.81 -2.62
C MET A 1 -1.36 -2.09 -2.28
N CYS A 2 -0.77 -2.24 -1.11
CA CYS A 2 0.46 -1.50 -0.72
C CYS A 2 1.69 -1.74 -1.62
N ALA A 3 1.71 -2.78 -2.44
CA ALA A 3 2.77 -3.03 -3.41
C ALA A 3 2.58 -2.26 -4.73
N CYS A 4 1.45 -1.60 -4.93
CA CYS A 4 1.17 -0.83 -6.14
C CYS A 4 1.72 0.60 -6.01
N ASP A 5 2.14 1.18 -7.15
CA ASP A 5 2.73 2.52 -7.17
C ASP A 5 1.71 3.63 -7.00
N TYR A 6 0.50 3.44 -7.53
CA TYR A 6 -0.58 4.41 -7.41
C TYR A 6 -1.90 3.68 -7.11
N ARG A 7 -2.63 4.18 -6.11
CA ARG A 7 -3.78 3.47 -5.55
C ARG A 7 -4.99 4.38 -5.51
N ILE A 8 -6.03 3.98 -6.23
CA ILE A 8 -7.26 4.74 -6.35
C ILE A 8 -8.39 3.96 -5.69
N GLY A 9 -9.08 4.59 -4.77
CA GLY A 9 -10.30 4.06 -4.16
C GLY A 9 -11.53 4.74 -4.69
N VAL A 10 -12.69 4.21 -4.31
CA VAL A 10 -13.99 4.80 -4.63
C VAL A 10 -14.72 5.16 -3.34
N THR A 11 -15.58 6.17 -3.42
CA THR A 11 -16.47 6.53 -2.31
C THR A 11 -17.45 5.40 -2.03
N GLY A 12 -17.87 5.27 -0.77
CA GLY A 12 -18.81 4.24 -0.36
C GLY A 12 -18.48 3.66 1.02
N PRO A 13 -19.26 2.66 1.48
CA PRO A 13 -19.12 2.07 2.81
C PRO A 13 -18.00 1.02 2.85
N PHE A 14 -16.86 1.31 2.29
CA PHE A 14 -15.72 0.40 2.24
C PHE A 14 -14.83 0.56 3.46
N LYS A 15 -14.26 -0.56 3.89
CA LYS A 15 -13.32 -0.64 5.01
C LYS A 15 -11.94 -1.04 4.49
N ILE A 16 -10.94 -0.26 4.82
CA ILE A 16 -9.57 -0.44 4.34
C ILE A 16 -8.64 -0.49 5.54
N GLY A 17 -7.82 -1.53 5.62
CA GLY A 17 -6.87 -1.67 6.71
C GLY A 17 -6.25 -3.05 6.80
N LEU A 18 -5.44 -3.23 7.84
CA LEU A 18 -4.78 -4.48 8.22
C LEU A 18 -5.33 -4.88 9.59
N ASN A 19 -6.19 -5.89 9.63
CA ASN A 19 -6.92 -6.25 10.84
C ASN A 19 -6.35 -7.48 11.58
N GLU A 20 -5.18 -7.95 11.19
CA GLU A 20 -4.58 -9.19 11.71
C GLU A 20 -4.47 -9.18 13.22
N VAL A 21 -3.97 -8.10 13.81
CA VAL A 21 -3.83 -7.99 15.27
C VAL A 21 -5.19 -8.08 15.98
N ALA A 22 -6.24 -7.51 15.40
CA ALA A 22 -7.59 -7.56 15.96
C ALA A 22 -8.17 -8.97 16.01
N ILE A 23 -7.72 -9.86 15.14
CA ILE A 23 -8.15 -11.26 15.09
C ILE A 23 -7.11 -12.22 15.70
N GLY A 24 -6.13 -11.68 16.44
CA GLY A 24 -5.15 -12.49 17.16
C GLY A 24 -4.00 -13.02 16.31
N MET A 25 -3.75 -12.45 15.15
CA MET A 25 -2.68 -12.85 14.25
C MET A 25 -1.55 -11.82 14.21
N PRO A 26 -0.28 -12.23 14.29
CA PRO A 26 0.82 -11.31 14.00
C PRO A 26 0.86 -10.98 12.51
N LEU A 27 1.20 -9.73 12.20
CA LEU A 27 1.38 -9.33 10.80
C LEU A 27 2.67 -9.94 10.25
N PRO A 28 2.64 -10.56 9.05
CA PRO A 28 3.86 -11.01 8.39
C PRO A 28 4.83 -9.87 8.10
N ILE A 29 6.13 -10.18 8.04
CA ILE A 29 7.18 -9.17 7.79
C ILE A 29 6.94 -8.46 6.46
N PHE A 30 6.61 -9.18 5.39
CA PHE A 30 6.37 -8.56 4.09
C PHE A 30 5.21 -7.54 4.13
N ALA A 31 4.14 -7.85 4.85
CA ALA A 31 3.00 -6.94 4.97
C ALA A 31 3.35 -5.72 5.82
N MET A 32 4.09 -5.92 6.89
CA MET A 32 4.58 -4.85 7.75
C MET A 32 5.52 -3.90 6.98
N GLU A 33 6.46 -4.45 6.20
CA GLU A 33 7.41 -3.63 5.45
C GLU A 33 6.74 -2.88 4.28
N LEU A 34 5.77 -3.48 3.62
CA LEU A 34 4.95 -2.78 2.63
C LEU A 34 4.15 -1.63 3.27
N ALA A 35 3.56 -1.87 4.44
CA ALA A 35 2.87 -0.83 5.18
C ALA A 35 3.83 0.30 5.59
N ARG A 36 5.00 -0.06 6.12
CA ARG A 36 6.04 0.90 6.51
C ARG A 36 6.48 1.77 5.34
N ALA A 37 6.60 1.20 4.15
CA ALA A 37 7.02 1.91 2.95
C ALA A 37 5.95 2.87 2.39
N ARG A 38 4.67 2.64 2.70
CA ARG A 38 3.55 3.35 2.07
C ARG A 38 2.75 4.23 3.02
N LEU A 39 2.56 3.82 4.27
CA LEU A 39 1.73 4.55 5.19
C LEU A 39 2.45 5.76 5.77
N SER A 40 1.67 6.78 6.10
CA SER A 40 2.14 7.94 6.85
C SER A 40 2.71 7.49 8.20
N LYS A 41 3.85 8.05 8.59
CA LYS A 41 4.47 7.76 9.89
C LYS A 41 3.52 8.03 11.06
N ARG A 42 2.67 9.04 10.93
CA ARG A 42 1.68 9.40 11.96
C ARG A 42 0.64 8.30 12.17
N HIS A 43 0.30 7.57 11.10
CA HIS A 43 -0.72 6.52 11.14
C HIS A 43 -0.15 5.11 11.30
N LEU A 44 1.15 4.92 11.10
CA LEU A 44 1.74 3.59 10.98
C LEU A 44 1.44 2.67 12.18
N THR A 45 1.67 3.15 13.39
CA THR A 45 1.41 2.33 14.60
C THR A 45 -0.08 2.02 14.75
N GLN A 46 -0.95 3.00 14.53
CA GLN A 46 -2.41 2.79 14.61
C GLN A 46 -2.89 1.78 13.56
N ALA A 47 -2.38 1.90 12.34
CA ALA A 47 -2.79 1.04 11.24
C ALA A 47 -2.32 -0.41 11.44
N VAL A 48 -1.07 -0.60 11.85
CA VAL A 48 -0.43 -1.92 11.90
C VAL A 48 -0.64 -2.59 13.28
N ALA A 49 -0.16 -1.94 14.35
CA ALA A 49 -0.16 -2.55 15.68
C ALA A 49 -1.51 -2.46 16.39
N GLN A 50 -2.31 -1.45 16.06
CA GLN A 50 -3.63 -1.24 16.67
C GLN A 50 -4.80 -1.63 15.75
N ALA A 51 -4.49 -2.19 14.59
CA ALA A 51 -5.46 -2.71 13.61
C ALA A 51 -6.56 -1.70 13.24
N ARG A 52 -6.23 -0.42 13.17
CA ARG A 52 -7.19 0.62 12.83
C ARG A 52 -7.68 0.44 11.39
N ILE A 53 -8.99 0.48 11.23
CA ILE A 53 -9.67 0.38 9.93
C ILE A 53 -10.13 1.78 9.52
N TYR A 54 -10.00 2.09 8.25
CA TYR A 54 -10.30 3.39 7.67
C TYR A 54 -11.42 3.29 6.65
N ASP A 55 -12.22 4.36 6.53
CA ASP A 55 -13.05 4.57 5.35
C ASP A 55 -12.17 5.04 4.17
N PRO A 56 -12.72 5.17 2.95
CA PRO A 56 -11.90 5.58 1.81
C PRO A 56 -11.16 6.91 1.99
N ALA A 57 -11.82 7.93 2.54
CA ALA A 57 -11.20 9.23 2.79
C ALA A 57 -10.08 9.13 3.84
N GLY A 58 -10.34 8.43 4.94
CA GLY A 58 -9.33 8.17 5.96
C GLY A 58 -8.15 7.35 5.44
N ALA A 59 -8.39 6.43 4.51
CA ALA A 59 -7.35 5.63 3.87
C ALA A 59 -6.38 6.49 3.03
N VAL A 60 -6.86 7.57 2.42
CA VAL A 60 -6.00 8.55 1.75
C VAL A 60 -5.10 9.26 2.78
N ASP A 61 -5.66 9.73 3.87
CA ASP A 61 -4.90 10.40 4.94
C ASP A 61 -3.85 9.47 5.55
N ALA A 62 -4.21 8.20 5.77
CA ALA A 62 -3.28 7.20 6.31
C ALA A 62 -2.20 6.74 5.32
N GLY A 63 -2.42 6.89 4.02
CA GLY A 63 -1.48 6.48 2.98
C GLY A 63 -1.77 5.14 2.33
N TYR A 64 -2.91 4.50 2.62
CA TYR A 64 -3.33 3.30 1.91
C TYR A 64 -3.74 3.59 0.48
N LEU A 65 -4.33 4.75 0.24
CA LEU A 65 -4.77 5.22 -1.07
C LEU A 65 -4.13 6.56 -1.40
N ASP A 66 -3.97 6.83 -2.69
CA ASP A 66 -3.47 8.12 -3.18
C ASP A 66 -4.61 9.08 -3.49
N GLU A 67 -5.75 8.57 -3.96
CA GLU A 67 -6.95 9.37 -4.17
C GLU A 67 -8.21 8.50 -4.06
N VAL A 68 -9.34 9.18 -3.86
CA VAL A 68 -10.68 8.59 -3.86
C VAL A 68 -11.55 9.35 -4.85
N VAL A 69 -12.28 8.62 -5.67
CA VAL A 69 -13.18 9.17 -6.69
C VAL A 69 -14.57 8.55 -6.57
N GLU A 70 -15.56 9.17 -7.18
CA GLU A 70 -16.88 8.56 -7.29
C GLU A 70 -16.81 7.27 -8.16
N PRO A 71 -17.64 6.25 -7.88
CA PRO A 71 -17.56 4.98 -8.61
C PRO A 71 -17.66 5.10 -10.12
N ASP A 72 -18.47 6.02 -10.64
CA ASP A 72 -18.64 6.25 -12.07
C ASP A 72 -17.46 6.95 -12.73
N ALA A 73 -16.59 7.58 -11.95
CA ALA A 73 -15.38 8.23 -12.45
C ALA A 73 -14.13 7.32 -12.35
N PHE A 74 -14.24 6.14 -11.74
CA PHE A 74 -13.08 5.31 -11.42
C PHE A 74 -12.28 4.88 -12.66
N GLU A 75 -12.95 4.33 -13.65
CA GLU A 75 -12.28 3.80 -14.85
C GLU A 75 -11.54 4.89 -15.61
N GLN A 76 -12.19 6.03 -15.84
CA GLN A 76 -11.58 7.17 -16.53
C GLN A 76 -10.38 7.70 -15.74
N THR A 77 -10.52 7.89 -14.44
CA THR A 77 -9.43 8.37 -13.60
C THR A 77 -8.23 7.41 -13.60
N ALA A 78 -8.49 6.11 -13.49
CA ALA A 78 -7.44 5.10 -13.54
C ALA A 78 -6.67 5.14 -14.88
N MET A 79 -7.37 5.27 -15.99
CA MET A 79 -6.76 5.37 -17.31
C MET A 79 -5.94 6.66 -17.46
N GLU A 80 -6.44 7.79 -16.97
CA GLU A 80 -5.72 9.06 -17.00
C GLU A 80 -4.42 9.01 -16.18
N ARG A 81 -4.47 8.43 -14.98
CA ARG A 81 -3.28 8.28 -14.14
C ARG A 81 -2.25 7.33 -14.75
N ALA A 82 -2.72 6.20 -15.32
CA ALA A 82 -1.86 5.24 -16.00
C ALA A 82 -1.16 5.88 -17.22
N ALA A 83 -1.91 6.65 -18.02
CA ALA A 83 -1.35 7.37 -19.16
C ALA A 83 -0.29 8.40 -18.76
N ALA A 84 -0.54 9.14 -17.68
CA ALA A 84 0.43 10.11 -17.15
C ALA A 84 1.73 9.42 -16.69
N MET A 85 1.62 8.30 -16.00
CA MET A 85 2.80 7.53 -15.57
C MET A 85 3.54 6.88 -16.74
N ALA A 86 2.82 6.39 -17.74
CA ALA A 86 3.41 5.84 -18.95
C ALA A 86 4.19 6.87 -19.76
N GLY A 87 3.85 8.16 -19.63
CA GLY A 87 4.55 9.27 -20.28
C GLY A 87 5.85 9.71 -19.59
N LEU A 88 6.18 9.17 -18.45
CA LEU A 88 7.43 9.52 -17.77
C LEU A 88 8.66 8.99 -18.53
N PRO A 89 9.73 9.78 -18.62
CA PRO A 89 10.90 9.38 -19.41
C PRO A 89 11.56 8.10 -18.89
N ASP A 90 11.78 7.13 -19.76
CA ASP A 90 12.60 5.97 -19.53
C ASP A 90 14.00 6.20 -20.13
N PRO A 91 15.12 5.79 -19.48
CA PRO A 91 15.17 4.89 -18.31
C PRO A 91 15.10 5.60 -16.93
N ALA A 92 14.97 6.90 -16.87
CA ALA A 92 15.03 7.65 -15.61
C ALA A 92 13.97 7.16 -14.59
N HIS A 93 12.72 7.02 -15.01
CA HIS A 93 11.65 6.51 -14.15
C HIS A 93 11.94 5.10 -13.64
N ARG A 94 12.28 4.19 -14.53
CA ARG A 94 12.55 2.79 -14.20
C ARG A 94 13.73 2.62 -13.24
N LEU A 95 14.83 3.32 -13.48
CA LEU A 95 16.02 3.25 -12.63
C LEU A 95 15.77 3.86 -11.24
N THR A 96 15.09 4.99 -11.19
CA THR A 96 14.73 5.65 -9.93
C THR A 96 13.79 4.77 -9.10
N LYS A 97 12.75 4.23 -9.71
CA LYS A 97 11.82 3.31 -9.03
C LYS A 97 12.55 2.08 -8.48
N ARG A 98 13.43 1.48 -9.26
CA ARG A 98 14.23 0.33 -8.82
C ARG A 98 15.08 0.68 -7.61
N SER A 99 15.78 1.80 -7.64
CA SER A 99 16.62 2.26 -6.52
C SER A 99 15.79 2.58 -5.27
N LEU A 100 14.64 3.23 -5.45
CA LEU A 100 13.74 3.57 -4.36
C LEU A 100 13.26 2.34 -3.60
N ASN A 101 12.94 1.26 -4.31
CA ASN A 101 12.36 0.04 -3.74
C ASN A 101 13.39 -1.04 -3.39
N ALA A 102 14.67 -0.86 -3.75
CA ALA A 102 15.67 -1.92 -3.65
C ALA A 102 15.85 -2.46 -2.22
N ALA A 103 15.92 -1.58 -1.21
CA ALA A 103 16.16 -2.00 0.16
C ALA A 103 14.98 -2.80 0.74
N VAL A 104 13.74 -2.35 0.53
CA VAL A 104 12.56 -3.06 1.02
C VAL A 104 12.37 -4.40 0.29
N ALA A 105 12.63 -4.43 -1.01
CA ALA A 105 12.56 -5.68 -1.79
C ALA A 105 13.56 -6.72 -1.26
N ARG A 106 14.81 -6.33 -1.07
CA ARG A 106 15.84 -7.23 -0.51
C ARG A 106 15.47 -7.75 0.88
N HIS A 107 14.95 -6.88 1.73
CA HIS A 107 14.54 -7.26 3.07
C HIS A 107 13.40 -8.28 3.05
N ILE A 108 12.38 -8.03 2.25
CA ILE A 108 11.26 -8.97 2.07
C ILE A 108 11.75 -10.32 1.55
N GLU A 109 12.59 -10.32 0.52
CA GLU A 109 13.14 -11.56 -0.03
C GLU A 109 13.94 -12.35 1.01
N SER A 110 14.78 -11.68 1.81
CA SER A 110 15.63 -12.32 2.81
C SER A 110 14.83 -12.87 4.01
N THR A 111 13.63 -12.38 4.25
CA THR A 111 12.78 -12.81 5.39
C THR A 111 11.60 -13.68 4.97
N LEU A 112 11.50 -14.04 3.70
CA LEU A 112 10.34 -14.78 3.19
C LEU A 112 10.17 -16.16 3.86
N ALA A 113 11.28 -16.87 4.11
CA ALA A 113 11.23 -18.18 4.79
C ALA A 113 10.68 -18.04 6.22
N GLU A 114 11.12 -17.02 6.96
CA GLU A 114 10.61 -16.73 8.30
C GLU A 114 9.11 -16.40 8.28
N ASP A 115 8.67 -15.65 7.30
CA ASP A 115 7.25 -15.33 7.13
C ASP A 115 6.41 -16.56 6.85
N MET A 116 6.90 -17.49 6.02
CA MET A 116 6.20 -18.74 5.75
C MET A 116 6.03 -19.57 7.01
N ASP A 117 7.05 -19.64 7.86
CA ASP A 117 6.98 -20.34 9.14
C ASP A 117 5.99 -19.69 10.12
N ARG A 118 5.88 -18.35 10.10
CA ARG A 118 4.93 -17.61 10.95
C ARG A 118 3.48 -17.79 10.52
N ILE A 119 3.22 -17.89 9.23
CA ILE A 119 1.87 -18.04 8.66
C ILE A 119 1.42 -19.51 8.76
N GLY A 120 2.34 -20.42 8.60
CA GLY A 120 2.07 -21.85 8.67
C GLY A 120 1.90 -22.37 10.05
#